data_b5e5e071c827be1f233ce64c301d03a2
#
_entry.id   b5e5e071c827be1f233ce64c301d03a2
#
_cell.length_a   1.000
_cell.length_b   1.000
_cell.length_c   1.000
_cell.angle_alpha   90.00
_cell.angle_beta   90.00
_cell.angle_gamma   90.00
#
_symmetry.space_group_name_H-M   'P 1'
#
loop_
_entity.id
_entity.type
_entity.pdbx_description
1 polymer ?
#
loop_
_entity_poly.entity_id
_entity_poly.type
_entity_poly.pdbx_seq_one_letter_code
_entity_poly.pdbx_strand_id
1 'polypeptide(L)'
;NRINQLVMKNRYNLYLIILGLVMATAASCSKERSTTTGWSYNDTDNGGFEKVPYIEQETGPGLVLIEGGRFTMGKTEQDIFYSWNNVEKTVTVSSFYMDETEVRNIDYREYLYWLKRVFGADYPEVYRKALPDTLGWRSRLAYNEPYVEYYLRHPAYNDYPVVNVSWLQATDYAAWRTDRVNEIILIREGLFEHNPNQFNEDNFNTKAYMNGQYESGKRVDGLIDLDPNKETRNVRMED
;
A
#
# COMPACT_ATOMS: atom_id res chain seq x y z
N ASN A 1 11.58 -53.97 45.74
CA ASN A 1 10.83 -52.83 46.32
C ASN A 1 11.64 -51.50 46.48
N ARG A 2 12.95 -51.55 46.84
CA ARG A 2 13.77 -50.34 46.95
C ARG A 2 14.06 -49.64 45.64
N ILE A 3 14.22 -50.38 44.54
CA ILE A 3 14.49 -49.85 43.21
C ILE A 3 13.30 -49.05 42.68
N ASN A 4 12.08 -49.53 42.86
CA ASN A 4 10.86 -48.81 42.41
C ASN A 4 10.62 -47.50 43.18
N GLN A 5 10.99 -47.45 44.47
CA GLN A 5 10.91 -46.23 45.27
C GLN A 5 11.95 -45.17 44.81
N LEU A 6 13.14 -45.60 44.46
CA LEU A 6 14.19 -44.69 43.93
C LEU A 6 13.81 -44.12 42.56
N VAL A 7 13.25 -44.95 41.69
CA VAL A 7 12.79 -44.51 40.35
C VAL A 7 11.62 -43.53 40.45
N MET A 8 10.67 -43.78 41.36
CA MET A 8 9.54 -42.86 41.56
C MET A 8 10.01 -41.52 42.18
N LYS A 9 10.92 -41.55 43.13
CA LYS A 9 11.49 -40.34 43.74
C LYS A 9 12.27 -39.48 42.71
N ASN A 10 12.99 -40.14 41.81
CA ASN A 10 13.71 -39.44 40.76
C ASN A 10 12.79 -38.82 39.71
N ARG A 11 11.69 -39.49 39.37
CA ARG A 11 10.64 -38.94 38.46
C ARG A 11 9.92 -37.75 39.09
N TYR A 12 9.63 -37.82 40.42
CA TYR A 12 9.00 -36.72 41.12
C TYR A 12 9.90 -35.46 41.16
N ASN A 13 11.18 -35.64 41.44
CA ASN A 13 12.17 -34.57 41.41
C ASN A 13 12.31 -33.97 40.01
N LEU A 14 12.25 -34.79 38.95
CA LEU A 14 12.28 -34.31 37.58
C LEU A 14 11.05 -33.45 37.23
N TYR A 15 9.86 -33.86 37.68
CA TYR A 15 8.63 -33.06 37.50
C TYR A 15 8.70 -31.72 38.25
N LEU A 16 9.25 -31.71 39.48
CA LEU A 16 9.44 -30.48 40.22
C LEU A 16 10.43 -29.52 39.56
N ILE A 17 11.50 -30.04 38.95
CA ILE A 17 12.48 -29.25 38.22
C ILE A 17 11.83 -28.68 36.95
N ILE A 18 11.08 -29.48 36.20
CA ILE A 18 10.36 -29.04 35.00
C ILE A 18 9.30 -27.98 35.33
N LEU A 19 8.55 -28.19 36.43
CA LEU A 19 7.55 -27.22 36.89
C LEU A 19 8.19 -25.90 37.32
N GLY A 20 9.35 -25.98 38.03
CA GLY A 20 10.13 -24.79 38.37
C GLY A 20 10.68 -24.05 37.20
N LEU A 21 11.13 -24.76 36.15
CA LEU A 21 11.60 -24.16 34.90
C LEU A 21 10.48 -23.46 34.13
N VAL A 22 9.29 -24.08 34.06
CA VAL A 22 8.09 -23.49 33.44
C VAL A 22 7.62 -22.27 34.23
N MET A 23 7.64 -22.27 35.54
CA MET A 23 7.32 -21.08 36.35
C MET A 23 8.35 -19.95 36.16
N ALA A 24 9.63 -20.26 36.01
CA ALA A 24 10.68 -19.27 35.77
C ALA A 24 10.55 -18.59 34.42
N THR A 25 10.12 -19.32 33.38
CA THR A 25 9.86 -18.74 32.05
C THR A 25 8.60 -17.87 32.01
N ALA A 26 7.59 -18.19 32.82
CA ALA A 26 6.36 -17.39 32.91
C ALA A 26 6.55 -16.03 33.61
N ALA A 27 7.60 -15.88 34.43
CA ALA A 27 7.89 -14.64 35.15
C ALA A 27 8.72 -13.62 34.39
N SER A 28 9.09 -13.91 33.10
CA SER A 28 9.99 -13.08 32.30
C SER A 28 9.27 -12.02 31.42
N CYS A 29 7.96 -11.82 31.60
CA CYS A 29 7.28 -10.70 30.92
C CYS A 29 7.51 -9.40 31.68
N SER A 30 8.68 -8.78 31.52
CA SER A 30 8.88 -7.40 31.98
C SER A 30 8.21 -6.46 30.97
N LYS A 31 7.25 -5.65 31.43
CA LYS A 31 6.66 -4.59 30.59
C LYS A 31 7.76 -3.63 30.14
N GLU A 32 7.76 -3.28 28.88
CA GLU A 32 8.69 -2.30 28.33
C GLU A 32 8.48 -0.94 29.01
N ARG A 33 9.57 -0.27 29.38
CA ARG A 33 9.53 1.01 30.10
C ARG A 33 10.19 2.12 29.30
N SER A 34 9.66 3.33 29.47
CA SER A 34 10.27 4.53 28.92
C SER A 34 11.67 4.76 29.49
N THR A 35 12.63 4.95 28.64
CA THR A 35 14.01 5.31 29.02
C THR A 35 14.11 6.76 29.53
N THR A 36 13.11 7.59 29.25
CA THR A 36 13.08 9.00 29.63
C THR A 36 12.39 9.23 30.97
N THR A 37 11.25 8.55 31.19
CA THR A 37 10.41 8.79 32.36
C THR A 37 10.39 7.62 33.33
N GLY A 38 10.81 6.41 32.91
CA GLY A 38 10.73 5.17 33.69
C GLY A 38 9.33 4.54 33.76
N TRP A 39 8.30 5.19 33.26
CA TRP A 39 6.95 4.65 33.22
C TRP A 39 6.83 3.48 32.24
N SER A 40 5.93 2.54 32.55
CA SER A 40 5.62 1.42 31.65
C SER A 40 4.81 1.91 30.45
N TYR A 41 5.17 1.44 29.26
CA TYR A 41 4.35 1.63 28.06
C TYR A 41 3.13 0.69 28.10
N ASN A 42 2.04 1.09 27.45
CA ASN A 42 0.81 0.30 27.32
C ASN A 42 0.23 -0.17 28.67
N ASP A 43 0.35 0.66 29.70
CA ASP A 43 -0.11 0.39 31.05
C ASP A 43 -0.92 1.59 31.59
N THR A 44 -2.25 1.48 31.52
CA THR A 44 -3.18 2.53 31.94
C THR A 44 -3.05 2.89 33.42
N ASP A 45 -2.60 1.95 34.26
CA ASP A 45 -2.43 2.16 35.69
C ASP A 45 -1.12 2.89 36.01
N ASN A 46 -0.15 2.88 35.08
CA ASN A 46 1.19 3.42 35.30
C ASN A 46 1.63 4.33 34.12
N GLY A 47 0.98 5.47 33.93
CA GLY A 47 1.35 6.51 33.00
C GLY A 47 0.56 6.52 31.68
N GLY A 48 0.02 5.40 31.25
CA GLY A 48 -0.96 5.31 30.16
C GLY A 48 -0.46 5.65 28.77
N PHE A 49 0.86 5.88 28.58
CA PHE A 49 1.38 6.16 27.24
C PHE A 49 1.35 4.89 26.39
N GLU A 50 0.61 4.96 25.30
CA GLU A 50 0.52 3.85 24.35
C GLU A 50 1.66 3.92 23.35
N LYS A 51 2.49 2.88 23.35
CA LYS A 51 3.53 2.67 22.35
C LYS A 51 3.04 1.66 21.36
N VAL A 52 2.66 2.14 20.17
CA VAL A 52 2.26 1.28 19.07
C VAL A 52 3.51 0.70 18.41
N PRO A 53 3.59 -0.62 18.19
CA PRO A 53 4.70 -1.21 17.44
C PRO A 53 4.63 -0.74 15.99
N TYR A 54 5.80 -0.44 15.41
CA TYR A 54 5.88 -0.19 13.96
C TYR A 54 5.50 -1.48 13.23
N ILE A 55 4.49 -1.37 12.40
CA ILE A 55 4.09 -2.42 11.46
C ILE A 55 4.51 -1.93 10.08
N GLU A 56 5.31 -2.73 9.40
CA GLU A 56 5.72 -2.42 8.03
C GLU A 56 4.48 -2.33 7.13
N GLN A 57 4.44 -1.30 6.29
CA GLN A 57 3.33 -1.08 5.38
C GLN A 57 3.26 -2.24 4.37
N GLU A 58 2.07 -2.80 4.20
CA GLU A 58 1.84 -3.82 3.17
C GLU A 58 2.03 -3.22 1.77
N THR A 59 2.84 -3.87 0.96
CA THR A 59 3.03 -3.47 -0.44
C THR A 59 1.84 -3.90 -1.28
N GLY A 60 1.39 -3.04 -2.19
CA GLY A 60 0.39 -3.42 -3.18
C GLY A 60 0.89 -4.48 -4.16
N PRO A 61 -0.01 -5.21 -4.84
CA PRO A 61 0.37 -6.23 -5.81
C PRO A 61 1.29 -5.68 -6.90
N GLY A 62 2.42 -6.37 -7.13
CA GLY A 62 3.41 -5.99 -8.16
C GLY A 62 4.21 -4.72 -7.88
N LEU A 63 4.07 -4.14 -6.69
CA LEU A 63 4.82 -2.96 -6.27
C LEU A 63 6.06 -3.34 -5.47
N VAL A 64 7.15 -2.62 -5.69
CA VAL A 64 8.40 -2.72 -4.94
C VAL A 64 8.66 -1.39 -4.25
N LEU A 65 9.03 -1.44 -2.97
CA LEU A 65 9.46 -0.26 -2.24
C LEU A 65 10.84 0.17 -2.71
N ILE A 66 10.94 1.41 -3.18
CA ILE A 66 12.20 2.06 -3.50
C ILE A 66 12.54 3.01 -2.34
N GLU A 67 13.62 2.71 -1.66
CA GLU A 67 14.11 3.57 -0.58
C GLU A 67 14.50 4.95 -1.11
N GLY A 68 14.10 5.97 -0.37
CA GLY A 68 14.46 7.35 -0.68
C GLY A 68 15.96 7.57 -0.51
N GLY A 69 16.48 8.53 -1.25
CA GLY A 69 17.89 8.82 -1.20
C GLY A 69 18.28 10.08 -1.98
N ARG A 70 19.57 10.32 -2.02
CA ARG A 70 20.16 11.43 -2.79
C ARG A 70 20.82 10.86 -4.04
N PHE A 71 20.55 11.47 -5.18
CA PHE A 71 21.23 11.15 -6.42
C PHE A 71 21.59 12.42 -7.19
N THR A 72 22.59 12.33 -8.02
CA THR A 72 23.01 13.43 -8.89
C THR A 72 22.53 13.15 -10.31
N MET A 73 21.73 14.05 -10.85
CA MET A 73 21.28 14.05 -12.23
C MET A 73 22.05 15.10 -13.02
N GLY A 74 22.20 14.87 -14.31
CA GLY A 74 22.95 15.76 -15.19
C GLY A 74 24.10 15.03 -15.87
N LYS A 75 24.70 15.67 -16.85
CA LYS A 75 25.68 15.04 -17.73
C LYS A 75 26.68 16.08 -18.25
N THR A 76 27.59 16.56 -17.39
CA THR A 76 28.61 17.53 -17.80
C THR A 76 29.84 16.87 -18.38
N GLU A 77 30.32 15.76 -17.82
CA GLU A 77 31.55 15.09 -18.25
C GLU A 77 31.47 14.49 -19.67
N GLN A 78 30.30 14.24 -20.18
CA GLN A 78 30.05 13.63 -21.48
C GLN A 78 29.49 14.62 -22.50
N ASP A 79 29.51 15.92 -22.21
CA ASP A 79 29.07 16.96 -23.12
C ASP A 79 30.19 17.35 -24.05
N ILE A 80 30.30 16.64 -25.17
CA ILE A 80 31.34 16.86 -26.21
C ILE A 80 31.25 18.27 -26.83
N PHE A 81 30.06 18.86 -26.82
CA PHE A 81 29.83 20.18 -27.43
C PHE A 81 29.93 21.33 -26.46
N TYR A 82 30.24 21.06 -25.17
CA TYR A 82 30.35 22.08 -24.12
C TYR A 82 29.14 23.03 -24.06
N SER A 83 27.93 22.50 -24.31
CA SER A 83 26.70 23.27 -24.34
C SER A 83 26.21 23.67 -22.95
N TRP A 84 26.69 23.01 -21.90
CA TRP A 84 26.38 23.27 -20.48
C TRP A 84 24.87 23.35 -20.18
N ASN A 85 24.06 22.69 -20.97
CA ASN A 85 22.59 22.71 -20.85
C ASN A 85 22.06 21.64 -19.88
N ASN A 86 22.91 20.77 -19.36
CA ASN A 86 22.53 19.69 -18.45
C ASN A 86 23.53 19.59 -17.28
N VAL A 87 23.65 20.69 -16.53
CA VAL A 87 24.56 20.80 -15.37
C VAL A 87 24.13 19.82 -14.27
N GLU A 88 25.11 19.23 -13.63
CA GLU A 88 24.87 18.31 -12.50
C GLU A 88 24.11 18.97 -11.38
N LYS A 89 23.04 18.30 -10.92
CA LYS A 89 22.22 18.73 -9.79
C LYS A 89 21.94 17.55 -8.88
N THR A 90 22.29 17.68 -7.62
CA THR A 90 21.93 16.70 -6.59
C THR A 90 20.50 16.96 -6.12
N VAL A 91 19.67 15.93 -6.16
CA VAL A 91 18.29 15.97 -5.67
C VAL A 91 18.08 14.88 -4.62
N THR A 92 17.15 15.11 -3.72
CA THR A 92 16.70 14.13 -2.72
C THR A 92 15.30 13.68 -3.10
N VAL A 93 15.09 12.39 -3.12
CA VAL A 93 13.79 11.77 -3.41
C VAL A 93 13.34 11.01 -2.17
N SER A 94 12.07 11.15 -1.80
CA SER A 94 11.45 10.34 -0.73
C SER A 94 11.28 8.90 -1.18
N SER A 95 11.12 7.97 -0.23
CA SER A 95 10.74 6.60 -0.54
C SER A 95 9.41 6.57 -1.28
N PHE A 96 9.28 5.65 -2.22
CA PHE A 96 8.06 5.49 -3.02
C PHE A 96 7.91 4.04 -3.49
N TYR A 97 6.71 3.70 -3.91
CA TYR A 97 6.43 2.41 -4.54
C TYR A 97 6.49 2.53 -6.06
N MET A 98 7.08 1.54 -6.70
CA MET A 98 7.17 1.46 -8.15
C MET A 98 6.77 0.05 -8.59
N ASP A 99 6.17 -0.04 -9.76
CA ASP A 99 5.94 -1.34 -10.40
C ASP A 99 7.27 -2.01 -10.75
N GLU A 100 7.34 -3.32 -10.55
CA GLU A 100 8.50 -4.13 -10.96
C GLU A 100 8.62 -4.20 -12.47
N THR A 101 7.51 -4.12 -13.17
CA THR A 101 7.41 -4.18 -14.62
C THR A 101 6.60 -3.00 -15.17
N GLU A 102 6.71 -2.76 -16.46
CA GLU A 102 5.87 -1.77 -17.16
C GLU A 102 4.39 -2.12 -17.04
N VAL A 103 3.53 -1.08 -16.96
CA VAL A 103 2.08 -1.25 -16.92
C VAL A 103 1.61 -1.88 -18.23
N ARG A 104 0.91 -3.00 -18.13
CA ARG A 104 0.44 -3.78 -19.28
C ARG A 104 -0.88 -3.24 -19.83
N ASN A 105 -1.17 -3.59 -21.07
CA ASN A 105 -2.46 -3.24 -21.69
C ASN A 105 -3.67 -3.76 -20.90
N ILE A 106 -3.56 -4.95 -20.30
CA ILE A 106 -4.65 -5.52 -19.49
C ILE A 106 -4.91 -4.68 -18.24
N ASP A 107 -3.85 -4.23 -17.56
CA ASP A 107 -3.95 -3.43 -16.34
C ASP A 107 -4.56 -2.04 -16.64
N TYR A 108 -4.13 -1.43 -17.74
CA TYR A 108 -4.70 -0.16 -18.17
C TYR A 108 -6.16 -0.29 -18.64
N ARG A 109 -6.53 -1.41 -19.25
CA ARG A 109 -7.95 -1.67 -19.62
C ARG A 109 -8.82 -1.92 -18.38
N GLU A 110 -8.30 -2.49 -17.30
CA GLU A 110 -9.01 -2.59 -16.04
C GLU A 110 -9.37 -1.20 -15.51
N TYR A 111 -8.41 -0.27 -15.52
CA TYR A 111 -8.66 1.13 -15.20
C TYR A 111 -9.74 1.76 -16.09
N LEU A 112 -9.66 1.59 -17.40
CA LEU A 112 -10.65 2.09 -18.34
C LEU A 112 -12.04 1.50 -18.09
N TYR A 113 -12.11 0.21 -17.78
CA TYR A 113 -13.37 -0.46 -17.43
C TYR A 113 -13.97 0.14 -16.16
N TRP A 114 -13.16 0.36 -15.15
CA TRP A 114 -13.57 0.97 -13.90
C TRP A 114 -14.11 2.40 -14.12
N LEU A 115 -13.40 3.23 -14.87
CA LEU A 115 -13.85 4.58 -15.22
C LEU A 115 -15.20 4.56 -15.95
N LYS A 116 -15.36 3.66 -16.89
CA LYS A 116 -16.63 3.52 -17.64
C LYS A 116 -17.77 3.10 -16.73
N ARG A 117 -17.51 2.22 -15.77
CA ARG A 117 -18.51 1.74 -14.82
C ARG A 117 -18.93 2.83 -13.84
N VAL A 118 -17.97 3.57 -13.28
CA VAL A 118 -18.22 4.54 -12.22
C VAL A 118 -18.71 5.89 -12.77
N PHE A 119 -18.10 6.37 -13.83
CA PHE A 119 -18.37 7.72 -14.38
C PHE A 119 -19.09 7.71 -15.73
N GLY A 120 -19.21 6.58 -16.38
CA GLY A 120 -19.63 6.53 -17.78
C GLY A 120 -21.05 7.02 -18.05
N ALA A 121 -21.94 7.02 -17.05
CA ALA A 121 -23.31 7.50 -17.20
C ALA A 121 -23.39 9.04 -17.26
N ASP A 122 -22.78 9.70 -16.28
CA ASP A 122 -22.91 11.14 -16.09
C ASP A 122 -21.70 11.92 -16.66
N TYR A 123 -20.52 11.31 -16.66
CA TYR A 123 -19.25 11.96 -17.06
C TYR A 123 -18.50 11.13 -18.11
N PRO A 124 -19.08 10.84 -19.29
CA PRO A 124 -18.45 10.00 -20.31
C PRO A 124 -17.12 10.54 -20.83
N GLU A 125 -16.87 11.84 -20.68
CA GLU A 125 -15.61 12.48 -21.06
C GLU A 125 -14.43 12.04 -20.20
N VAL A 126 -14.64 11.62 -18.94
CA VAL A 126 -13.59 11.10 -18.07
C VAL A 126 -12.98 9.84 -18.71
N TYR A 127 -13.84 8.91 -19.13
CA TYR A 127 -13.41 7.72 -19.85
C TYR A 127 -12.72 8.06 -21.18
N ARG A 128 -13.31 9.00 -21.96
CA ARG A 128 -12.74 9.39 -23.28
C ARG A 128 -11.35 10.01 -23.15
N LYS A 129 -11.13 10.85 -22.13
CA LYS A 129 -9.83 11.48 -21.86
C LYS A 129 -8.77 10.50 -21.38
N ALA A 130 -9.17 9.39 -20.75
CA ALA A 130 -8.27 8.34 -20.29
C ALA A 130 -7.82 7.38 -21.40
N LEU A 131 -8.47 7.38 -22.57
CA LEU A 131 -8.09 6.52 -23.69
C LEU A 131 -6.71 6.91 -24.25
N PRO A 132 -5.79 5.95 -24.41
CA PRO A 132 -4.52 6.19 -25.10
C PRO A 132 -4.72 6.65 -26.53
N ASP A 133 -3.80 7.47 -27.04
CA ASP A 133 -3.83 7.90 -28.43
C ASP A 133 -3.39 6.77 -29.37
N THR A 134 -4.35 6.00 -29.86
CA THR A 134 -4.06 4.91 -30.81
C THR A 134 -3.55 5.40 -32.14
N LEU A 135 -3.80 6.66 -32.52
CA LEU A 135 -3.33 7.22 -33.81
C LEU A 135 -1.82 7.46 -33.79
N GLY A 136 -1.17 7.52 -32.63
CA GLY A 136 0.29 7.59 -32.51
C GLY A 136 1.03 6.43 -33.18
N TRP A 137 0.35 5.32 -33.47
CA TRP A 137 0.90 4.21 -34.26
C TRP A 137 1.06 4.53 -35.74
N ARG A 138 0.32 5.52 -36.27
CA ARG A 138 0.39 5.87 -37.70
C ARG A 138 1.72 6.48 -38.03
N SER A 139 2.39 5.91 -39.01
CA SER A 139 3.62 6.43 -39.58
C SER A 139 3.46 6.65 -41.06
N ARG A 140 4.06 7.74 -41.59
CA ARG A 140 3.97 8.12 -43.00
C ARG A 140 4.49 7.04 -43.95
N LEU A 141 5.42 6.19 -43.48
CA LEU A 141 6.10 5.22 -44.36
C LEU A 141 5.84 3.74 -43.90
N ALA A 142 4.95 3.53 -43.00
CA ALA A 142 4.65 2.18 -42.48
C ALA A 142 3.14 1.94 -42.36
N TYR A 143 2.70 0.75 -42.72
CA TYR A 143 1.32 0.30 -42.55
C TYR A 143 1.16 -0.29 -41.13
N ASN A 144 0.72 0.54 -40.19
CA ASN A 144 0.55 0.19 -38.78
C ASN A 144 -0.92 0.17 -38.34
N GLU A 145 -1.88 0.17 -39.26
CA GLU A 145 -3.33 0.15 -38.93
C GLU A 145 -3.74 -1.02 -38.00
N PRO A 146 -3.16 -2.24 -38.09
CA PRO A 146 -3.46 -3.30 -37.14
C PRO A 146 -3.13 -2.94 -35.68
N TYR A 147 -2.07 -2.17 -35.45
CA TYR A 147 -1.74 -1.71 -34.08
C TYR A 147 -2.69 -0.61 -33.61
N VAL A 148 -3.16 0.27 -34.52
CA VAL A 148 -4.17 1.29 -34.19
C VAL A 148 -5.44 0.64 -33.65
N GLU A 149 -5.88 -0.46 -34.27
CA GLU A 149 -7.12 -1.12 -33.91
C GLU A 149 -6.96 -2.12 -32.75
N TYR A 150 -5.90 -2.91 -32.76
CA TYR A 150 -5.83 -4.13 -31.95
C TYR A 150 -4.86 -4.05 -30.78
N TYR A 151 -3.82 -3.22 -30.81
CA TYR A 151 -2.76 -3.25 -29.81
C TYR A 151 -3.28 -3.09 -28.38
N LEU A 152 -4.16 -2.14 -28.12
CA LEU A 152 -4.74 -1.97 -26.78
C LEU A 152 -5.83 -3.01 -26.46
N ARG A 153 -6.54 -3.51 -27.46
CA ARG A 153 -7.82 -4.20 -27.26
C ARG A 153 -7.74 -5.71 -27.41
N HIS A 154 -6.84 -6.21 -28.25
CA HIS A 154 -6.79 -7.63 -28.58
C HIS A 154 -6.06 -8.42 -27.48
N PRO A 155 -6.59 -9.59 -27.07
CA PRO A 155 -6.01 -10.42 -25.99
C PRO A 155 -4.56 -10.82 -26.19
N ALA A 156 -4.09 -10.98 -27.45
CA ALA A 156 -2.70 -11.31 -27.75
C ALA A 156 -1.70 -10.25 -27.24
N TYR A 157 -2.14 -9.03 -27.03
CA TYR A 157 -1.30 -7.94 -26.51
C TYR A 157 -1.58 -7.59 -25.04
N ASN A 158 -2.27 -8.46 -24.30
CA ASN A 158 -2.60 -8.22 -22.89
C ASN A 158 -1.37 -7.89 -22.04
N ASP A 159 -0.32 -8.67 -22.21
CA ASP A 159 0.90 -8.58 -21.40
C ASP A 159 1.98 -7.66 -22.03
N TYR A 160 1.64 -6.96 -23.09
CA TYR A 160 2.49 -5.94 -23.68
C TYR A 160 2.28 -4.59 -22.97
N PRO A 161 3.33 -3.73 -22.91
CA PRO A 161 3.24 -2.45 -22.22
C PRO A 161 2.21 -1.52 -22.88
N VAL A 162 1.49 -0.77 -22.08
CA VAL A 162 0.63 0.29 -22.60
C VAL A 162 1.48 1.43 -23.18
N VAL A 163 1.14 1.90 -24.35
CA VAL A 163 1.87 2.97 -25.05
C VAL A 163 0.92 4.09 -25.49
N ASN A 164 1.50 5.21 -25.90
CA ASN A 164 0.75 6.40 -26.36
C ASN A 164 -0.17 6.97 -25.27
N VAL A 165 0.27 6.91 -24.03
CA VAL A 165 -0.36 7.58 -22.90
C VAL A 165 0.39 8.87 -22.58
N SER A 166 -0.34 9.92 -22.25
CA SER A 166 0.23 11.19 -21.80
C SER A 166 0.67 11.09 -20.36
N TRP A 167 1.52 12.02 -19.90
CA TRP A 167 1.92 12.14 -18.52
C TRP A 167 0.73 12.27 -17.56
N LEU A 168 -0.28 13.05 -17.94
CA LEU A 168 -1.50 13.22 -17.13
C LEU A 168 -2.26 11.91 -17.00
N GLN A 169 -2.47 11.18 -18.09
CA GLN A 169 -3.13 9.88 -18.07
C GLN A 169 -2.37 8.86 -17.19
N ALA A 170 -1.04 8.86 -17.26
CA ALA A 170 -0.22 8.01 -16.39
C ALA A 170 -0.35 8.39 -14.90
N THR A 171 -0.41 9.68 -14.60
CA THR A 171 -0.62 10.18 -13.23
C THR A 171 -2.00 9.81 -12.70
N ASP A 172 -3.04 9.97 -13.52
CA ASP A 172 -4.41 9.59 -13.15
C ASP A 172 -4.55 8.08 -12.92
N TYR A 173 -3.89 7.28 -13.75
CA TYR A 173 -3.80 5.82 -13.54
C TYR A 173 -3.12 5.47 -12.20
N ALA A 174 -2.00 6.10 -11.88
CA ALA A 174 -1.29 5.87 -10.64
C ALA A 174 -2.13 6.26 -9.40
N ALA A 175 -2.85 7.37 -9.48
CA ALA A 175 -3.78 7.80 -8.43
C ALA A 175 -4.93 6.80 -8.25
N TRP A 176 -5.57 6.38 -9.34
CA TRP A 176 -6.61 5.36 -9.33
C TRP A 176 -6.11 4.05 -8.70
N ARG A 177 -4.92 3.60 -9.09
CA ARG A 177 -4.33 2.38 -8.55
C ARG A 177 -4.08 2.49 -7.04
N THR A 178 -3.56 3.62 -6.60
CA THR A 178 -3.37 3.91 -5.17
C THR A 178 -4.69 3.76 -4.41
N ASP A 179 -5.76 4.34 -4.93
CA ASP A 179 -7.08 4.24 -4.31
C ASP A 179 -7.59 2.80 -4.25
N ARG A 180 -7.44 2.03 -5.33
CA ARG A 180 -7.90 0.62 -5.34
C ARG A 180 -7.09 -0.27 -4.42
N VAL A 181 -5.77 -0.08 -4.34
CA VAL A 181 -4.91 -0.83 -3.42
C VAL A 181 -5.23 -0.51 -1.97
N ASN A 182 -5.38 0.77 -1.63
CA ASN A 182 -5.74 1.16 -0.27
C ASN A 182 -7.14 0.67 0.11
N GLU A 183 -8.10 0.72 -0.80
CA GLU A 183 -9.44 0.19 -0.56
C GLU A 183 -9.40 -1.30 -0.22
N ILE A 184 -8.68 -2.12 -0.98
CA ILE A 184 -8.62 -3.56 -0.72
C ILE A 184 -7.87 -3.89 0.57
N ILE A 185 -6.85 -3.12 0.94
CA ILE A 185 -6.15 -3.26 2.22
C ILE A 185 -7.12 -2.95 3.37
N LEU A 186 -7.83 -1.84 3.32
CA LEU A 186 -8.81 -1.47 4.35
C LEU A 186 -9.94 -2.49 4.49
N ILE A 187 -10.40 -3.07 3.38
CA ILE A 187 -11.41 -4.14 3.40
C ILE A 187 -10.86 -5.40 4.08
N ARG A 188 -9.62 -5.80 3.77
CA ARG A 188 -8.98 -6.97 4.39
C ARG A 188 -8.74 -6.81 5.89
N GLU A 189 -8.37 -5.61 6.30
CA GLU A 189 -8.20 -5.28 7.73
C GLU A 189 -9.55 -5.14 8.46
N GLY A 190 -10.66 -5.26 7.76
CA GLY A 190 -11.99 -5.12 8.33
C GLY A 190 -12.37 -3.69 8.72
N LEU A 191 -11.60 -2.71 8.23
CA LEU A 191 -11.82 -1.28 8.50
C LEU A 191 -12.86 -0.67 7.57
N PHE A 192 -13.15 -1.33 6.46
CA PHE A 192 -14.00 -0.85 5.40
C PHE A 192 -14.82 -1.98 4.77
N GLU A 193 -16.06 -1.69 4.41
CA GLU A 193 -16.94 -2.66 3.74
C GLU A 193 -16.92 -2.41 2.23
N HIS A 194 -16.75 -3.47 1.44
CA HIS A 194 -16.72 -3.34 -0.01
C HIS A 194 -18.05 -2.85 -0.55
N ASN A 195 -18.05 -1.74 -1.29
CA ASN A 195 -19.19 -1.24 -2.03
C ASN A 195 -19.06 -1.60 -3.52
N PRO A 196 -19.79 -2.61 -4.03
CA PRO A 196 -19.77 -2.98 -5.45
C PRO A 196 -20.46 -1.95 -6.34
N ASN A 197 -21.29 -1.08 -5.78
CA ASN A 197 -22.11 -0.10 -6.49
C ASN A 197 -21.54 1.32 -6.42
N GLN A 198 -20.24 1.45 -6.39
CA GLN A 198 -19.58 2.75 -6.47
C GLN A 198 -20.00 3.48 -7.73
N PHE A 199 -20.39 4.76 -7.56
CA PHE A 199 -20.89 5.58 -8.65
C PHE A 199 -20.48 7.03 -8.45
N ASN A 200 -19.93 7.68 -9.48
CA ASN A 200 -19.48 9.06 -9.45
C ASN A 200 -18.60 9.37 -8.22
N GLU A 201 -19.00 10.36 -7.44
CA GLU A 201 -18.30 10.84 -6.25
C GLU A 201 -18.36 9.86 -5.07
N ASP A 202 -19.30 8.90 -5.09
CA ASP A 202 -19.42 7.84 -4.08
C ASP A 202 -18.42 6.69 -4.28
N ASN A 203 -17.36 6.91 -5.02
CA ASN A 203 -16.27 5.95 -5.14
C ASN A 203 -15.22 6.18 -4.04
N PHE A 204 -14.51 5.11 -3.65
CA PHE A 204 -13.45 5.25 -2.68
C PHE A 204 -12.30 6.11 -3.22
N ASN A 205 -11.88 7.08 -2.41
CA ASN A 205 -10.74 7.95 -2.66
C ASN A 205 -9.90 8.07 -1.39
N THR A 206 -8.64 7.67 -1.45
CA THR A 206 -7.71 7.66 -0.32
C THR A 206 -7.58 9.03 0.33
N LYS A 207 -7.46 10.08 -0.48
CA LYS A 207 -7.28 11.45 0.01
C LYS A 207 -8.50 11.96 0.78
N ALA A 208 -9.70 11.68 0.26
CA ALA A 208 -10.94 11.99 0.95
C ALA A 208 -11.12 11.17 2.23
N TYR A 209 -10.70 9.90 2.20
CA TYR A 209 -10.72 9.02 3.37
C TYR A 209 -9.80 9.55 4.49
N MET A 210 -8.55 9.89 4.17
CA MET A 210 -7.59 10.46 5.12
C MET A 210 -8.08 11.79 5.71
N ASN A 211 -8.72 12.63 4.91
CA ASN A 211 -9.30 13.91 5.36
C ASN A 211 -10.62 13.74 6.14
N GLY A 212 -11.09 12.52 6.37
CA GLY A 212 -12.34 12.25 7.07
C GLY A 212 -13.60 12.73 6.34
N GLN A 213 -13.50 12.99 5.03
CA GLN A 213 -14.61 13.46 4.19
C GLN A 213 -15.42 12.31 3.57
N TYR A 214 -14.94 11.10 3.69
CA TYR A 214 -15.55 9.93 3.09
C TYR A 214 -16.61 9.34 4.01
N GLU A 215 -17.88 9.46 3.65
CA GLU A 215 -19.02 8.96 4.43
C GLU A 215 -19.58 7.63 3.90
N SER A 216 -19.15 7.17 2.75
CA SER A 216 -19.71 5.98 2.13
C SER A 216 -19.16 4.70 2.72
N GLY A 217 -20.02 3.72 2.84
CA GLY A 217 -19.74 2.41 3.38
C GLY A 217 -19.94 2.34 4.88
N LYS A 218 -20.43 1.23 5.34
CA LYS A 218 -20.47 0.94 6.77
C LYS A 218 -19.03 0.75 7.23
N ARG A 219 -18.60 1.59 8.13
CA ARG A 219 -17.37 1.33 8.89
C ARG A 219 -17.65 0.17 9.82
N VAL A 220 -16.69 -0.73 9.97
CA VAL A 220 -16.82 -1.83 10.92
C VAL A 220 -16.92 -1.24 12.31
N ASP A 221 -17.99 -1.58 13.03
CA ASP A 221 -18.12 -1.28 14.44
C ASP A 221 -16.97 -1.90 15.21
N GLY A 222 -16.26 -1.12 16.00
CA GLY A 222 -15.19 -1.63 16.87
C GLY A 222 -13.77 -1.26 16.45
N LEU A 223 -13.58 -0.33 15.54
CA LEU A 223 -12.29 0.32 15.37
C LEU A 223 -11.92 1.04 16.67
N ILE A 224 -10.93 0.47 17.35
CA ILE A 224 -10.37 1.05 18.57
C ILE A 224 -9.60 2.30 18.12
N ASP A 225 -10.10 3.44 18.56
CA ASP A 225 -9.36 4.68 18.50
C ASP A 225 -8.20 4.65 19.50
N LEU A 226 -7.13 5.35 19.18
CA LEU A 226 -6.02 5.62 20.08
C LEU A 226 -6.44 6.43 21.35
N ASP A 227 -7.66 6.98 21.37
CA ASP A 227 -8.25 7.59 22.56
C ASP A 227 -9.06 6.54 23.33
N PRO A 228 -8.59 6.05 24.49
CA PRO A 228 -9.24 4.98 25.25
C PRO A 228 -10.63 5.34 25.78
N ASN A 229 -11.04 6.61 25.67
CA ASN A 229 -12.34 7.10 26.14
C ASN A 229 -13.40 7.20 25.05
N LYS A 230 -13.11 6.78 23.82
CA LYS A 230 -14.07 6.84 22.71
C LYS A 230 -14.28 5.48 22.08
N GLU A 231 -15.47 4.96 22.21
CA GLU A 231 -15.85 3.61 21.79
C GLU A 231 -15.83 3.37 20.27
N THR A 232 -15.87 4.38 19.45
CA THR A 232 -15.74 4.25 17.99
C THR A 232 -15.26 5.54 17.36
N ARG A 233 -14.22 5.50 16.59
CA ARG A 233 -13.72 6.64 15.85
C ARG A 233 -13.59 6.40 14.38
N ASN A 234 -13.97 7.42 13.66
CA ASN A 234 -13.35 7.76 12.40
C ASN A 234 -11.85 7.88 12.61
N VAL A 235 -11.10 6.80 12.35
CA VAL A 235 -9.65 6.87 12.38
C VAL A 235 -9.27 7.91 11.34
N ARG A 236 -8.95 9.12 11.78
CA ARG A 236 -8.15 10.02 10.99
C ARG A 236 -6.75 9.43 11.05
N MET A 237 -6.25 9.00 9.92
CA MET A 237 -4.82 8.87 9.74
C MET A 237 -4.30 10.30 9.58
N GLU A 238 -4.13 10.98 10.71
CA GLU A 238 -3.31 12.18 10.80
C GLU A 238 -1.90 11.66 11.10
N ASP A 239 -0.97 11.93 10.14
CA ASP A 239 0.48 11.71 10.11
C ASP A 239 0.96 10.36 9.64
#